data_2c889e9d0285ff90a85af9553092bcd1
#
_entry.id   2c889e9d0285ff90a85af9553092bcd1
#
_cell.length_a   1.000
_cell.length_b   1.000
_cell.length_c   1.000
_cell.angle_alpha   90.00
_cell.angle_beta   90.00
_cell.angle_gamma   90.00
#
_symmetry.space_group_name_H-M   'P 1'
#
loop_
_entity.id
_entity.type
_entity.pdbx_description
1 polymer ?
#
loop_
_entity_poly.entity_id
_entity_poly.type
_entity_poly.pdbx_seq_one_letter_code
_entity_poly.pdbx_strand_id
1 'polypeptide(L)'
;LFGPLAEKLHDIGLVDEQARIVVEKPFGRDLASAQELNKALAKHFTEEQIYRIDHYLGKETVQNLMAIRFGNMLFEPLWNSQYVDHIQITVAEEVGIGTRGDYYDRSGAMRDMMQNHLMQLLCLIAMEPPAKFHPDAVRDEKLKVIRALDPVGADDVVRGQYEGNGDRPGYISQVGNRDSQTESFVALRARVSN
;
A
#
# COMPACT_ATOMS: atom_id res chain seq x y z
N LEU A 1 1.78 10.66 -15.85
CA LEU A 1 0.72 11.68 -15.68
C LEU A 1 1.15 12.78 -14.71
N PHE A 2 1.57 12.45 -13.46
CA PHE A 2 1.81 13.44 -12.41
C PHE A 2 3.00 14.38 -12.70
N GLY A 3 4.13 13.88 -13.22
CA GLY A 3 5.30 14.71 -13.54
C GLY A 3 5.01 15.83 -14.54
N PRO A 4 4.50 15.52 -15.75
CA PRO A 4 4.12 16.54 -16.71
C PRO A 4 3.03 17.51 -16.24
N LEU A 5 2.12 17.06 -15.35
CA LEU A 5 1.12 17.93 -14.75
C LEU A 5 1.75 18.91 -13.77
N ALA A 6 2.66 18.43 -12.90
CA ALA A 6 3.39 19.28 -11.94
C ALA A 6 4.19 20.37 -12.64
N GLU A 7 4.90 20.04 -13.73
CA GLU A 7 5.65 20.98 -14.56
C GLU A 7 4.71 22.05 -15.15
N LYS A 8 3.62 21.65 -15.78
CA LYS A 8 2.66 22.60 -16.35
C LYS A 8 2.02 23.53 -15.33
N LEU A 9 1.68 23.01 -14.14
CA LEU A 9 1.13 23.84 -13.07
C LEU A 9 2.13 24.88 -12.58
N HIS A 10 3.40 24.50 -12.50
CA HIS A 10 4.49 25.41 -12.17
C HIS A 10 4.67 26.49 -13.26
N ASP A 11 4.72 26.10 -14.53
CA ASP A 11 4.96 27.00 -15.67
C ASP A 11 3.88 28.10 -15.81
N ILE A 12 2.65 27.79 -15.42
CA ILE A 12 1.55 28.76 -15.44
C ILE A 12 1.39 29.52 -14.12
N GLY A 13 2.32 29.35 -13.17
CA GLY A 13 2.37 30.11 -11.91
C GLY A 13 1.32 29.69 -10.88
N LEU A 14 0.81 28.45 -10.95
CA LEU A 14 -0.14 27.91 -9.96
C LEU A 14 0.52 27.18 -8.79
N VAL A 15 1.84 27.10 -8.77
CA VAL A 15 2.59 26.47 -7.68
C VAL A 15 3.24 27.58 -6.82
N ASP A 16 2.57 27.92 -5.73
CA ASP A 16 3.04 28.84 -4.70
C ASP A 16 3.33 28.08 -3.38
N GLU A 17 3.65 28.77 -2.32
CA GLU A 17 3.92 28.19 -0.99
C GLU A 17 2.68 27.51 -0.37
N GLN A 18 1.48 27.87 -0.79
CA GLN A 18 0.22 27.31 -0.30
C GLN A 18 -0.29 26.16 -1.17
N ALA A 19 0.25 25.99 -2.36
CA ALA A 19 -0.12 24.90 -3.27
C ALA A 19 0.14 23.54 -2.63
N ARG A 20 -0.76 22.60 -2.84
CA ARG A 20 -0.64 21.22 -2.38
C ARG A 20 -0.94 20.29 -3.53
N ILE A 21 -0.11 19.27 -3.72
CA ILE A 21 -0.38 18.22 -4.69
C ILE A 21 -0.73 16.92 -3.97
N VAL A 22 -1.86 16.35 -4.33
CA VAL A 22 -2.32 15.05 -3.81
C VAL A 22 -2.11 14.01 -4.89
N VAL A 23 -1.33 13.00 -4.58
CA VAL A 23 -0.96 11.92 -5.49
C VAL A 23 -1.53 10.62 -4.97
N GLU A 24 -2.31 9.94 -5.80
CA GLU A 24 -2.86 8.62 -5.53
C GLU A 24 -2.16 7.57 -6.40
N LYS A 25 -2.26 6.30 -5.99
CA LYS A 25 -1.68 5.18 -6.75
C LYS A 25 -2.17 5.18 -8.23
N PRO A 26 -1.33 4.68 -9.13
CA PRO A 26 -0.03 4.05 -8.93
C PRO A 26 1.13 5.08 -8.80
N PHE A 27 2.01 4.81 -7.83
CA PHE A 27 3.24 5.61 -7.62
C PHE A 27 4.42 5.11 -8.47
N GLY A 28 4.19 4.75 -9.70
CA GLY A 28 5.12 4.05 -10.58
C GLY A 28 4.76 2.57 -10.75
N ARG A 29 5.49 1.89 -11.60
CA ARG A 29 5.34 0.44 -11.87
C ARG A 29 6.38 -0.38 -11.12
N ASP A 30 7.52 0.22 -10.85
CA ASP A 30 8.69 -0.35 -10.22
C ASP A 30 9.45 0.74 -9.44
N LEU A 31 10.53 0.36 -8.78
CA LEU A 31 11.34 1.28 -7.98
C LEU A 31 11.89 2.45 -8.81
N ALA A 32 12.37 2.17 -10.03
CA ALA A 32 12.95 3.19 -10.89
C ALA A 32 11.93 4.25 -11.28
N SER A 33 10.76 3.84 -11.77
CA SER A 33 9.68 4.76 -12.15
C SER A 33 9.08 5.50 -10.95
N ALA A 34 9.06 4.90 -9.75
CA ALA A 34 8.65 5.59 -8.52
C ALA A 34 9.67 6.68 -8.12
N GLN A 35 10.96 6.39 -8.24
CA GLN A 35 12.02 7.37 -7.99
C GLN A 35 11.99 8.52 -9.01
N GLU A 36 11.74 8.22 -10.27
CA GLU A 36 11.58 9.25 -11.31
C GLU A 36 10.37 10.15 -11.03
N LEU A 37 9.26 9.57 -10.62
CA LEU A 37 8.09 10.34 -10.22
C LEU A 37 8.38 11.26 -9.04
N ASN A 38 9.02 10.75 -7.99
CA ASN A 38 9.41 11.56 -6.84
C ASN A 38 10.36 12.70 -7.25
N LYS A 39 11.37 12.42 -8.08
CA LYS A 39 12.29 13.46 -8.61
C LYS A 39 11.54 14.51 -9.44
N ALA A 40 10.57 14.10 -10.25
CA ALA A 40 9.78 15.02 -11.05
C ALA A 40 8.91 15.94 -10.19
N LEU A 41 8.28 15.42 -9.14
CA LEU A 41 7.50 16.22 -8.20
C LEU A 41 8.39 17.18 -7.39
N ALA A 42 9.52 16.70 -6.87
CA ALA A 42 10.45 17.47 -6.05
C ALA A 42 11.14 18.64 -6.79
N LYS A 43 11.04 18.72 -8.12
CA LYS A 43 11.49 19.90 -8.88
C LYS A 43 10.62 21.13 -8.68
N HIS A 44 9.34 20.92 -8.36
CA HIS A 44 8.33 21.98 -8.36
C HIS A 44 7.61 22.12 -7.01
N PHE A 45 7.64 21.09 -6.16
CA PHE A 45 6.97 21.06 -4.86
C PHE A 45 7.96 20.64 -3.77
N THR A 46 7.85 21.23 -2.60
CA THR A 46 8.53 20.74 -1.39
C THR A 46 7.84 19.48 -0.86
N GLU A 47 8.50 18.71 0.01
CA GLU A 47 7.90 17.48 0.57
C GLU A 47 6.63 17.78 1.39
N GLU A 48 6.57 18.93 2.07
CA GLU A 48 5.41 19.40 2.82
C GLU A 48 4.20 19.72 1.94
N GLN A 49 4.43 19.94 0.66
CA GLN A 49 3.39 20.18 -0.34
C GLN A 49 2.89 18.91 -1.02
N ILE A 50 3.60 17.78 -0.86
CA ILE A 50 3.29 16.52 -1.54
C ILE A 50 2.56 15.56 -0.61
N TYR A 51 1.31 15.25 -0.92
CA TYR A 51 0.48 14.31 -0.18
C TYR A 51 0.30 13.02 -1.00
N ARG A 52 0.96 11.94 -0.57
CA ARG A 52 0.78 10.60 -1.14
C ARG A 52 -0.29 9.89 -0.35
N ILE A 53 -1.43 9.65 -0.96
CA ILE A 53 -2.58 9.05 -0.28
C ILE A 53 -2.71 7.56 -0.56
N ASP A 54 -3.04 6.82 0.50
CA ASP A 54 -3.52 5.45 0.45
C ASP A 54 -4.90 5.42 1.11
N HIS A 55 -5.94 5.15 0.32
CA HIS A 55 -7.33 5.21 0.79
C HIS A 55 -7.65 4.19 1.89
N TYR A 56 -6.86 3.11 2.04
CA TYR A 56 -7.03 2.18 3.16
C TYR A 56 -6.74 2.83 4.51
N LEU A 57 -5.81 3.77 4.56
CA LEU A 57 -5.53 4.53 5.78
C LEU A 57 -6.68 5.46 6.18
N GLY A 58 -7.59 5.77 5.26
CA GLY A 58 -8.81 6.53 5.53
C GLY A 58 -9.98 5.68 6.02
N LYS A 59 -9.89 4.35 5.97
CA LYS A 59 -10.96 3.47 6.47
C LYS A 59 -11.03 3.55 8.00
N GLU A 60 -12.22 3.71 8.55
CA GLU A 60 -12.45 3.82 9.99
C GLU A 60 -11.87 2.62 10.76
N THR A 61 -12.05 1.41 10.25
CA THR A 61 -11.49 0.19 10.84
C THR A 61 -9.97 0.21 10.92
N VAL A 62 -9.29 0.82 9.96
CA VAL A 62 -7.83 0.96 9.95
C VAL A 62 -7.37 2.05 10.92
N GLN A 63 -8.08 3.17 10.98
CA GLN A 63 -7.79 4.24 11.96
C GLN A 63 -7.98 3.74 13.39
N ASN A 64 -8.98 2.89 13.64
CA ASN A 64 -9.24 2.28 14.94
C ASN A 64 -8.09 1.38 15.43
N LEU A 65 -7.24 0.83 14.54
CA LEU A 65 -6.05 0.08 14.96
C LEU A 65 -5.11 0.93 15.83
N MET A 66 -4.93 2.20 15.48
CA MET A 66 -4.09 3.12 16.27
C MET A 66 -4.68 3.35 17.66
N ALA A 67 -6.00 3.54 17.74
CA ALA A 67 -6.69 3.72 19.02
C ALA A 67 -6.64 2.46 19.88
N ILE A 68 -6.82 1.27 19.30
CA ILE A 68 -6.76 -0.02 20.00
C ILE A 68 -5.34 -0.25 20.53
N ARG A 69 -4.32 -0.02 19.71
CA ARG A 69 -2.94 -0.32 20.07
C ARG A 69 -2.35 0.67 21.08
N PHE A 70 -2.59 1.96 20.88
CA PHE A 70 -1.88 3.03 21.60
C PHE A 70 -2.77 3.87 22.53
N GLY A 71 -4.07 3.66 22.49
CA GLY A 71 -5.04 4.32 23.35
C GLY A 71 -5.74 3.38 24.33
N ASN A 72 -5.35 2.10 24.38
CA ASN A 72 -6.03 1.09 25.19
C ASN A 72 -5.03 0.37 26.11
N MET A 73 -5.10 0.67 27.40
CA MET A 73 -4.24 0.10 28.44
C MET A 73 -4.28 -1.43 28.56
N LEU A 74 -5.32 -2.10 28.03
CA LEU A 74 -5.42 -3.55 28.05
C LEU A 74 -4.58 -4.18 26.93
N PHE A 75 -4.53 -3.56 25.75
CA PHE A 75 -3.85 -4.14 24.59
C PHE A 75 -2.40 -3.71 24.47
N GLU A 76 -2.08 -2.48 24.85
CA GLU A 76 -0.73 -1.94 24.70
C GLU A 76 0.36 -2.85 25.28
N PRO A 77 0.28 -3.33 26.54
CA PRO A 77 1.31 -4.18 27.13
C PRO A 77 1.36 -5.60 26.55
N LEU A 78 0.29 -6.05 25.87
CA LEU A 78 0.16 -7.39 25.30
C LEU A 78 0.53 -7.46 23.81
N TRP A 79 0.70 -6.30 23.17
CA TRP A 79 0.95 -6.23 21.72
C TRP A 79 2.42 -6.32 21.39
N ASN A 80 3.01 -7.48 21.67
CA ASN A 80 4.42 -7.76 21.42
C ASN A 80 4.63 -9.26 21.20
N SER A 81 5.83 -9.65 20.78
CA SER A 81 6.21 -11.02 20.46
C SER A 81 6.19 -12.02 21.62
N GLN A 82 6.05 -11.57 22.87
CA GLN A 82 5.91 -12.47 24.02
C GLN A 82 4.49 -13.02 24.14
N TYR A 83 3.49 -12.26 23.68
CA TYR A 83 2.08 -12.59 23.85
C TYR A 83 1.36 -12.84 22.52
N VAL A 84 1.85 -12.30 21.41
CA VAL A 84 1.28 -12.47 20.07
C VAL A 84 2.16 -13.43 19.26
N ASP A 85 1.64 -14.61 18.94
CA ASP A 85 2.32 -15.60 18.14
C ASP A 85 2.44 -15.17 16.67
N HIS A 86 1.33 -14.75 16.08
CA HIS A 86 1.30 -14.25 14.70
C HIS A 86 0.10 -13.34 14.45
N ILE A 87 0.17 -12.60 13.35
CA ILE A 87 -0.91 -11.74 12.86
C ILE A 87 -1.29 -12.19 11.45
N GLN A 88 -2.58 -12.26 11.17
CA GLN A 88 -3.11 -12.49 9.83
C GLN A 88 -3.82 -11.23 9.34
N ILE A 89 -3.38 -10.72 8.19
CA ILE A 89 -4.00 -9.58 7.51
C ILE A 89 -4.66 -10.10 6.24
N THR A 90 -5.98 -10.07 6.20
CA THR A 90 -6.75 -10.54 5.05
C THR A 90 -7.55 -9.41 4.45
N VAL A 91 -7.41 -9.23 3.14
CA VAL A 91 -8.25 -8.33 2.33
C VAL A 91 -8.89 -9.16 1.23
N ALA A 92 -10.20 -9.21 1.21
CA ALA A 92 -10.99 -9.90 0.20
C ALA A 92 -11.98 -8.90 -0.40
N GLU A 93 -11.88 -8.67 -1.71
CA GLU A 93 -12.77 -7.79 -2.45
C GLU A 93 -13.88 -8.64 -3.09
N GLU A 94 -15.13 -8.24 -2.90
CA GLU A 94 -16.27 -8.93 -3.53
C GLU A 94 -16.40 -8.58 -5.01
N VAL A 95 -15.90 -7.42 -5.39
CA VAL A 95 -15.96 -6.90 -6.77
C VAL A 95 -14.80 -7.48 -7.56
N GLY A 96 -15.11 -8.19 -8.63
CA GLY A 96 -14.10 -8.64 -9.61
C GLY A 96 -13.48 -7.46 -10.36
N ILE A 97 -12.56 -7.76 -11.29
CA ILE A 97 -11.83 -6.74 -12.04
C ILE A 97 -12.71 -5.87 -12.94
N GLY A 98 -13.93 -6.34 -13.28
CA GLY A 98 -14.92 -5.58 -14.09
C GLY A 98 -14.30 -5.07 -15.39
N THR A 99 -14.45 -3.77 -15.67
CA THR A 99 -13.92 -3.11 -16.87
C THR A 99 -12.45 -2.74 -16.78
N ARG A 100 -11.75 -3.05 -15.67
CA ARG A 100 -10.34 -2.71 -15.44
C ARG A 100 -9.36 -3.82 -15.84
N GLY A 101 -9.80 -4.79 -16.67
CA GLY A 101 -9.01 -5.96 -17.06
C GLY A 101 -7.62 -5.61 -17.55
N ASP A 102 -7.50 -4.69 -18.52
CA ASP A 102 -6.21 -4.26 -19.09
C ASP A 102 -5.24 -3.66 -18.07
N TYR A 103 -5.77 -2.90 -17.11
CA TYR A 103 -4.96 -2.34 -16.03
C TYR A 103 -4.52 -3.43 -15.07
N TYR A 104 -5.46 -4.25 -14.63
CA TYR A 104 -5.21 -5.27 -13.62
C TYR A 104 -4.27 -6.36 -14.14
N ASP A 105 -4.38 -6.75 -15.40
CA ASP A 105 -3.51 -7.75 -16.01
C ASP A 105 -2.04 -7.32 -16.11
N ARG A 106 -1.77 -6.02 -15.98
CA ARG A 106 -0.41 -5.47 -15.89
C ARG A 106 0.06 -5.21 -14.46
N SER A 107 -0.84 -5.24 -13.50
CA SER A 107 -0.56 -4.91 -12.10
C SER A 107 -0.53 -6.16 -11.23
N GLY A 108 -1.62 -6.90 -11.17
CA GLY A 108 -1.85 -8.03 -10.29
C GLY A 108 -2.09 -7.65 -8.84
N ALA A 109 -2.50 -8.62 -8.03
CA ALA A 109 -2.80 -8.43 -6.62
C ALA A 109 -1.57 -8.01 -5.80
N MET A 110 -0.37 -8.45 -6.21
CA MET A 110 0.88 -8.10 -5.52
C MET A 110 1.12 -6.57 -5.57
N ARG A 111 1.05 -5.96 -6.75
CA ARG A 111 1.28 -4.52 -6.91
C ARG A 111 0.06 -3.69 -6.54
N ASP A 112 -1.16 -4.19 -6.81
CA ASP A 112 -2.36 -3.41 -6.58
C ASP A 112 -2.81 -3.39 -5.11
N MET A 113 -2.49 -4.42 -4.35
CA MET A 113 -2.96 -4.58 -2.96
C MET A 113 -1.83 -4.79 -1.95
N MET A 114 -0.94 -5.76 -2.21
CA MET A 114 0.05 -6.17 -1.22
C MET A 114 1.10 -5.07 -0.99
N GLN A 115 1.71 -4.58 -2.06
CA GLN A 115 2.84 -3.64 -2.04
C GLN A 115 2.47 -2.23 -1.54
N ASN A 116 1.20 -1.95 -1.35
CA ASN A 116 0.71 -0.67 -0.84
C ASN A 116 -0.17 -0.87 0.40
N HIS A 117 -1.44 -1.21 0.22
CA HIS A 117 -2.44 -1.24 1.29
C HIS A 117 -2.06 -2.21 2.42
N LEU A 118 -1.68 -3.47 2.09
CA LEU A 118 -1.34 -4.45 3.11
C LEU A 118 -0.02 -4.11 3.83
N MET A 119 0.95 -3.53 3.10
CA MET A 119 2.18 -3.04 3.74
C MET A 119 1.91 -1.89 4.71
N GLN A 120 0.97 -0.99 4.40
CA GLN A 120 0.54 0.04 5.33
C GLN A 120 -0.12 -0.55 6.58
N LEU A 121 -0.99 -1.54 6.40
CA LEU A 121 -1.62 -2.26 7.52
C LEU A 121 -0.57 -2.98 8.37
N LEU A 122 0.37 -3.67 7.75
CA LEU A 122 1.49 -4.33 8.44
C LEU A 122 2.27 -3.31 9.28
N CYS A 123 2.61 -2.16 8.71
CA CYS A 123 3.31 -1.11 9.45
C CYS A 123 2.51 -0.63 10.67
N LEU A 124 1.21 -0.36 10.52
CA LEU A 124 0.36 0.06 11.63
C LEU A 124 0.23 -1.01 12.71
N ILE A 125 0.30 -2.27 12.34
CA ILE A 125 0.19 -3.41 13.27
C ILE A 125 1.51 -3.68 14.00
N ALA A 126 2.65 -3.53 13.32
CA ALA A 126 3.94 -3.93 13.85
C ALA A 126 4.83 -2.77 14.36
N MET A 127 4.47 -1.51 14.08
CA MET A 127 5.29 -0.37 14.52
C MET A 127 5.25 -0.19 16.05
N GLU A 128 6.31 0.39 16.59
CA GLU A 128 6.34 0.83 17.99
C GLU A 128 5.47 2.09 18.22
N PRO A 129 5.04 2.36 19.46
CA PRO A 129 4.34 3.59 19.79
C PRO A 129 5.18 4.81 19.39
N PRO A 130 4.67 5.72 18.54
CA PRO A 130 5.42 6.93 18.22
C PRO A 130 5.56 7.83 19.44
N ALA A 131 6.72 8.44 19.64
CA ALA A 131 6.99 9.32 20.77
C ALA A 131 6.02 10.52 20.87
N LYS A 132 5.46 10.91 19.73
CA LYS A 132 4.39 11.91 19.60
C LYS A 132 3.48 11.52 18.45
N PHE A 133 2.18 11.78 18.57
CA PHE A 133 1.24 11.63 17.45
C PHE A 133 1.41 12.78 16.45
N HIS A 134 2.55 12.77 15.75
CA HIS A 134 2.89 13.69 14.68
C HIS A 134 3.15 12.88 13.41
N PRO A 135 2.77 13.35 12.22
CA PRO A 135 2.91 12.58 10.97
C PRO A 135 4.30 12.01 10.73
N ASP A 136 5.35 12.77 11.00
CA ASP A 136 6.72 12.31 10.78
C ASP A 136 7.13 11.21 11.76
N ALA A 137 6.77 11.35 13.05
CA ALA A 137 7.06 10.30 14.04
C ALA A 137 6.35 8.97 13.67
N VAL A 138 5.11 9.05 13.17
CA VAL A 138 4.40 7.84 12.68
C VAL A 138 5.09 7.27 11.44
N ARG A 139 5.56 8.10 10.52
CA ARG A 139 6.31 7.64 9.32
C ARG A 139 7.63 6.97 9.70
N ASP A 140 8.34 7.53 10.68
CA ASP A 140 9.60 6.97 11.17
C ASP A 140 9.41 5.59 11.77
N GLU A 141 8.36 5.40 12.59
CA GLU A 141 8.05 4.07 13.14
C GLU A 141 7.64 3.07 12.06
N LYS A 142 6.84 3.47 11.08
CA LYS A 142 6.52 2.63 9.90
C LYS A 142 7.78 2.23 9.13
N LEU A 143 8.73 3.16 8.96
CA LEU A 143 9.98 2.89 8.26
C LEU A 143 10.84 1.85 8.98
N LYS A 144 10.84 1.85 10.32
CA LYS A 144 11.52 0.82 11.12
C LYS A 144 10.97 -0.57 10.84
N VAL A 145 9.64 -0.71 10.77
CA VAL A 145 9.00 -1.99 10.40
C VAL A 145 9.46 -2.48 9.04
N ILE A 146 9.45 -1.60 8.03
CA ILE A 146 9.89 -1.97 6.67
C ILE A 146 11.36 -2.41 6.66
N ARG A 147 12.21 -1.75 7.44
CA ARG A 147 13.65 -2.10 7.55
C ARG A 147 13.90 -3.39 8.33
N ALA A 148 13.01 -3.73 9.26
CA ALA A 148 13.06 -4.95 10.04
C ALA A 148 12.39 -6.16 9.35
N LEU A 149 11.80 -5.94 8.17
CA LEU A 149 11.17 -7.01 7.40
C LEU A 149 12.24 -7.91 6.80
N ASP A 150 12.18 -9.19 7.12
CA ASP A 150 13.06 -10.18 6.52
C ASP A 150 12.78 -10.34 5.02
N PRO A 151 13.77 -10.65 4.19
CA PRO A 151 13.57 -10.95 2.79
C PRO A 151 12.56 -12.08 2.59
N VAL A 152 11.54 -11.86 1.79
CA VAL A 152 10.51 -12.87 1.48
C VAL A 152 11.01 -13.77 0.36
N GLY A 153 11.11 -15.06 0.62
CA GLY A 153 11.52 -16.07 -0.34
C GLY A 153 10.36 -16.58 -1.22
N ALA A 154 10.69 -17.31 -2.27
CA ALA A 154 9.69 -17.91 -3.16
C ALA A 154 8.77 -18.90 -2.42
N ASP A 155 9.30 -19.64 -1.45
CA ASP A 155 8.55 -20.61 -0.64
C ASP A 155 7.59 -19.95 0.37
N ASP A 156 7.73 -18.65 0.60
CA ASP A 156 6.86 -17.89 1.47
C ASP A 156 5.69 -17.19 0.73
N VAL A 157 5.59 -17.40 -0.59
CA VAL A 157 4.57 -16.74 -1.44
C VAL A 157 3.75 -17.76 -2.21
N VAL A 158 2.44 -17.64 -2.14
CA VAL A 158 1.50 -18.37 -2.99
C VAL A 158 0.74 -17.35 -3.84
N ARG A 159 0.68 -17.61 -5.14
CA ARG A 159 -0.07 -16.80 -6.12
C ARG A 159 -1.06 -17.67 -6.85
N GLY A 160 -2.19 -17.09 -7.21
CA GLY A 160 -3.22 -17.79 -7.97
C GLY A 160 -4.13 -16.84 -8.73
N GLN A 161 -5.00 -17.43 -9.51
CA GLN A 161 -6.07 -16.72 -10.21
C GLN A 161 -7.41 -17.35 -9.80
N TYR A 162 -8.44 -16.52 -9.65
CA TYR A 162 -9.76 -17.06 -9.36
C TYR A 162 -10.36 -17.72 -10.61
N GLU A 163 -11.02 -18.84 -10.36
CA GLU A 163 -11.77 -19.56 -11.37
C GLU A 163 -13.23 -19.08 -11.42
N GLY A 164 -13.90 -19.34 -12.52
CA GLY A 164 -15.34 -19.08 -12.63
C GLY A 164 -16.16 -20.10 -11.82
N ASN A 165 -17.29 -19.64 -11.32
CA ASN A 165 -18.26 -20.49 -10.62
C ASN A 165 -19.68 -20.22 -11.15
N GLY A 166 -20.12 -20.90 -12.15
CA GLY A 166 -21.48 -20.77 -12.71
C GLY A 166 -21.84 -19.33 -13.13
N ASP A 167 -22.22 -18.50 -12.19
CA ASP A 167 -22.69 -17.15 -12.43
C ASP A 167 -21.58 -16.09 -12.58
N ARG A 168 -20.36 -16.40 -12.14
CA ARG A 168 -19.22 -15.46 -12.19
C ARG A 168 -18.13 -16.00 -13.11
N PRO A 169 -17.69 -15.21 -14.11
CA PRO A 169 -16.59 -15.61 -14.98
C PRO A 169 -15.27 -15.64 -14.22
N GLY A 170 -14.38 -16.57 -14.60
CA GLY A 170 -13.02 -16.62 -14.06
C GLY A 170 -12.14 -15.48 -14.57
N TYR A 171 -11.01 -15.28 -13.90
CA TYR A 171 -10.05 -14.20 -14.20
C TYR A 171 -9.67 -14.12 -15.69
N ILE A 172 -9.21 -15.23 -16.27
CA ILE A 172 -8.79 -15.32 -17.68
C ILE A 172 -9.89 -14.85 -18.64
N SER A 173 -11.15 -15.24 -18.34
CA SER A 173 -12.29 -14.81 -19.14
C SER A 173 -12.56 -13.31 -19.04
N GLN A 174 -12.34 -12.72 -17.86
CA GLN A 174 -12.58 -11.30 -17.64
C GLN A 174 -11.49 -10.39 -18.22
N VAL A 175 -10.22 -10.81 -18.19
CA VAL A 175 -9.13 -10.03 -18.79
C VAL A 175 -9.05 -10.20 -20.31
N GLY A 176 -9.65 -11.26 -20.86
CA GLY A 176 -9.58 -11.56 -22.30
C GLY A 176 -8.19 -11.98 -22.81
N ASN A 177 -7.26 -12.23 -21.89
CA ASN A 177 -5.90 -12.67 -22.17
C ASN A 177 -5.71 -14.10 -21.68
N ARG A 178 -5.78 -15.07 -22.61
CA ARG A 178 -5.71 -16.52 -22.30
C ARG A 178 -4.37 -16.97 -21.73
N ASP A 179 -3.31 -16.22 -22.01
CA ASP A 179 -1.95 -16.53 -21.60
C ASP A 179 -1.52 -15.75 -20.34
N SER A 180 -2.46 -15.03 -19.72
CA SER A 180 -2.16 -14.25 -18.52
C SER A 180 -1.67 -15.11 -17.37
N GLN A 181 -0.54 -14.72 -16.80
CA GLN A 181 0.05 -15.28 -15.58
C GLN A 181 -0.09 -14.31 -14.38
N THR A 182 -0.86 -13.24 -14.56
CA THR A 182 -1.04 -12.22 -13.53
C THR A 182 -1.93 -12.74 -12.41
N GLU A 183 -1.47 -12.66 -11.19
CA GLU A 183 -2.16 -13.15 -10.02
C GLU A 183 -3.33 -12.23 -9.63
N SER A 184 -4.48 -12.83 -9.32
CA SER A 184 -5.63 -12.18 -8.68
C SER A 184 -5.77 -12.58 -7.20
N PHE A 185 -4.94 -13.51 -6.75
CA PHE A 185 -4.78 -13.94 -5.37
C PHE A 185 -3.30 -13.98 -5.00
N VAL A 186 -3.00 -13.49 -3.82
CA VAL A 186 -1.67 -13.58 -3.24
C VAL A 186 -1.80 -13.88 -1.74
N ALA A 187 -1.04 -14.83 -1.26
CA ALA A 187 -0.77 -15.00 0.16
C ALA A 187 0.74 -15.05 0.38
N LEU A 188 1.23 -14.34 1.39
CA LEU A 188 2.63 -14.39 1.75
C LEU A 188 2.82 -14.47 3.27
N ARG A 189 3.88 -15.14 3.67
CA ARG A 189 4.38 -15.15 5.04
C ARG A 189 5.57 -14.23 5.14
N ALA A 190 5.50 -13.29 6.07
CA ALA A 190 6.58 -12.35 6.34
C ALA A 190 7.00 -12.45 7.80
N ARG A 191 8.26 -12.15 8.09
CA ARG A 191 8.80 -12.01 9.45
C ARG A 191 9.27 -10.58 9.63
N VAL A 192 8.97 -10.02 10.78
CA VAL A 192 9.45 -8.70 11.20
C VAL A 192 10.35 -8.92 12.40
N SER A 193 11.62 -8.58 12.25
CA SER A 193 12.66 -8.76 13.27
C SER A 193 12.87 -7.47 14.05
N ASN A 194 11.85 -7.06 14.82
CA ASN A 194 11.86 -5.85 15.65
C ASN A 194 11.58 -6.17 17.14
#